data_69c14bbbfb95d2350167e5c376c934fd
#
_entry.id   69c14bbbfb95d2350167e5c376c934fd
#
_cell.length_a   1.000
_cell.length_b   1.000
_cell.length_c   1.000
_cell.angle_alpha   90.00
_cell.angle_beta   90.00
_cell.angle_gamma   90.00
#
_symmetry.space_group_name_H-M   'P 1'
#
loop_
_entity.id
_entity.type
_entity.pdbx_description
1 polymer ?
#
loop_
_entity_poly.entity_id
_entity_poly.type
_entity_poly.pdbx_seq_one_letter_code
_entity_poly.pdbx_strand_id
1 'polypeptide(L)' 'MRLRIISCLREGEKNVGYLLSKIDTTQPNMSQHLTTLYQAGVLDKRREGVQIYYSIIDNRIAALCHAVCAQIKTDGHL' A
#
# COMPACT_ATOMS: atom_id res chain seq x y z
N MET A 1 -9.45 -0.36 2.51
CA MET A 1 -8.50 0.70 2.13
C MET A 1 -7.19 0.16 1.61
N ARG A 2 -6.52 -0.70 2.38
CA ARG A 2 -5.22 -1.23 1.98
C ARG A 2 -5.27 -2.04 0.69
N LEU A 3 -6.31 -2.85 0.53
CA LEU A 3 -6.48 -3.62 -0.70
C LEU A 3 -6.67 -2.74 -1.92
N ARG A 4 -7.32 -1.60 -1.74
CA ARG A 4 -7.49 -0.65 -2.83
C ARG A 4 -6.16 -0.02 -3.23
N ILE A 5 -5.33 0.30 -2.24
CA ILE A 5 -4.00 0.83 -2.51
C ILE A 5 -3.17 -0.19 -3.29
N ILE A 6 -3.17 -1.42 -2.85
CA ILE A 6 -2.42 -2.49 -3.51
C ILE A 6 -2.93 -2.69 -4.93
N SER A 7 -4.25 -2.68 -5.10
CA SER A 7 -4.86 -2.84 -6.42
C SER A 7 -4.42 -1.73 -7.38
N CYS A 8 -4.38 -0.49 -6.91
CA CYS A 8 -3.91 0.62 -7.73
C CYS A 8 -2.44 0.48 -8.10
N LEU A 9 -1.62 0.01 -7.17
CA LEU A 9 -0.18 -0.10 -7.38
C LEU A 9 0.22 -1.33 -8.19
N ARG A 10 -0.70 -2.29 -8.38
CA ARG A 10 -0.42 -3.45 -9.21
C ARG A 10 -0.14 -3.07 -10.67
N GLU A 11 -0.68 -1.96 -11.10
CA GLU A 11 -0.47 -1.47 -12.46
C GLU A 11 0.87 -0.77 -12.62
N GLY A 12 1.56 -0.50 -11.52
CA GLY A 12 2.85 0.16 -11.54
C GLY A 12 2.97 1.21 -10.45
N GLU A 13 4.10 1.88 -10.43
CA GLU A 13 4.41 2.90 -9.45
C GLU A 13 3.45 4.09 -9.57
N LYS A 14 2.97 4.58 -8.43
CA LYS A 14 2.05 5.72 -8.38
C LYS A 14 2.44 6.65 -7.23
N ASN A 15 2.15 7.94 -7.40
CA ASN A 15 2.35 8.89 -6.32
C ASN A 15 1.08 9.02 -5.47
N VAL A 16 1.22 9.76 -4.35
CA VAL A 16 0.10 9.95 -3.43
C VAL A 16 -1.06 10.66 -4.09
N GLY A 17 -0.77 11.66 -4.93
CA GLY A 17 -1.82 12.39 -5.64
C GLY A 17 -2.68 11.48 -6.49
N TYR A 18 -2.07 10.55 -7.21
CA TYR A 18 -2.80 9.58 -8.01
C TYR A 18 -3.70 8.72 -7.12
N LEU A 19 -3.15 8.22 -6.01
CA LEU A 19 -3.92 7.38 -5.12
C LEU A 19 -5.11 8.12 -4.52
N LEU A 20 -4.92 9.39 -4.16
CA LEU A 20 -6.01 10.21 -3.64
C LEU A 20 -7.09 10.46 -4.69
N SER A 21 -6.72 10.50 -5.96
CA SER A 21 -7.70 10.68 -7.02
C SER A 21 -8.54 9.43 -7.27
N LYS A 22 -8.05 8.26 -6.88
CA LYS A 22 -8.73 6.99 -7.11
C LYS A 22 -9.43 6.46 -5.87
N ILE A 23 -8.97 6.86 -4.70
CA ILE A 23 -9.48 6.33 -3.44
C ILE A 23 -10.02 7.50 -2.63
N ASP A 24 -11.28 7.40 -2.22
CA ASP A 24 -11.94 8.47 -1.48
C ASP A 24 -11.49 8.44 -0.02
N THR A 25 -10.48 9.23 0.27
CA THR A 25 -9.94 9.34 1.62
C THR A 25 -9.17 10.66 1.75
N THR A 26 -8.78 11.00 2.96
CA THR A 26 -7.97 12.19 3.20
C THR A 26 -6.50 11.89 3.03
N GLN A 27 -5.71 12.93 2.78
CA GLN A 27 -4.27 12.76 2.62
C GLN A 27 -3.60 12.21 3.89
N PRO A 28 -3.94 12.67 5.11
CA PRO A 28 -3.36 12.07 6.31
C PRO A 28 -3.66 10.60 6.46
N ASN A 29 -4.90 10.18 6.16
CA ASN A 29 -5.26 8.77 6.22
C ASN A 29 -4.51 7.95 5.19
N MET A 30 -4.43 8.47 3.96
CA MET A 30 -3.68 7.79 2.91
C MET A 30 -2.21 7.62 3.29
N SER A 31 -1.59 8.68 3.79
CA SER A 31 -0.20 8.64 4.20
C SER A 31 0.04 7.62 5.31
N GLN A 32 -0.89 7.53 6.26
CA GLN A 32 -0.80 6.55 7.34
C GLN A 32 -0.85 5.13 6.81
N HIS A 33 -1.78 4.86 5.90
CA HIS A 33 -1.88 3.53 5.30
C HIS A 33 -0.64 3.17 4.49
N LEU A 34 -0.13 4.12 3.72
CA LEU A 34 1.07 3.92 2.92
C LEU A 34 2.29 3.65 3.80
N THR A 35 2.42 4.40 4.89
CA THR A 35 3.52 4.21 5.83
C THR A 35 3.43 2.82 6.46
N THR A 36 2.24 2.40 6.87
CA THR A 36 2.03 1.08 7.45
C THR A 36 2.44 -0.03 6.48
N LEU A 37 2.01 0.08 5.22
CA LEU A 37 2.36 -0.91 4.21
C LEU A 37 3.85 -0.90 3.89
N TYR A 38 4.45 0.28 3.87
CA TYR A 38 5.88 0.41 3.65
C TYR A 38 6.67 -0.26 4.78
N GLN A 39 6.29 -0.01 6.02
CA GLN A 39 6.96 -0.59 7.18
C GLN A 39 6.77 -2.10 7.25
N ALA A 40 5.67 -2.60 6.74
CA ALA A 40 5.41 -4.03 6.68
C ALA A 40 6.20 -4.74 5.57
N GLY A 41 6.91 -3.98 4.73
CA GLY A 41 7.70 -4.57 3.67
C GLY A 41 6.89 -4.90 2.42
N VAL A 42 5.66 -4.43 2.32
CA VAL A 42 4.80 -4.67 1.17
C VAL A 42 5.09 -3.68 0.06
N LEU A 43 5.36 -2.43 0.42
CA LEU A 43 5.58 -1.36 -0.54
C LEU A 43 7.02 -0.87 -0.45
N ASP A 44 7.52 -0.43 -1.60
CA ASP A 44 8.73 0.36 -1.68
C ASP A 44 8.33 1.81 -1.95
N LYS A 45 9.21 2.75 -1.64
CA LYS A 45 8.94 4.13 -1.96
C LYS A 45 10.19 4.77 -2.54
N ARG A 46 9.96 5.65 -3.50
CA ARG A 46 11.01 6.35 -4.22
C ARG A 46 10.69 7.83 -4.23
N ARG A 47 11.68 8.63 -3.91
CA ARG A 47 11.53 10.07 -3.95
C ARG A 47 12.14 10.62 -5.25
N GLU A 48 11.38 11.47 -5.91
CA GLU A 48 11.85 12.14 -7.10
C GLU A 48 11.44 13.61 -7.01
N GLY A 49 12.39 14.47 -6.70
CA GLY A 49 12.09 15.87 -6.44
C GLY A 49 11.19 16.01 -5.23
N VAL A 50 10.05 16.65 -5.40
CA VAL A 50 9.06 16.83 -4.33
C VAL A 50 8.02 15.71 -4.31
N GLN A 51 8.10 14.77 -5.26
CA GLN A 51 7.14 13.69 -5.36
C GLN A 51 7.67 12.43 -4.69
N ILE A 52 6.76 11.69 -4.07
CA ILE A 52 7.07 10.38 -3.51
C ILE A 52 6.19 9.36 -4.21
N TYR A 53 6.82 8.34 -4.78
CA TYR A 53 6.15 7.28 -5.50
C TYR A 53 6.21 6.01 -4.69
N TYR A 54 5.11 5.27 -4.70
CA TYR A 54 5.01 3.98 -4.04
C TYR A 54 4.81 2.89 -5.08
N SER A 55 5.39 1.73 -4.81
CA SER A 55 5.25 0.57 -5.68
C SER A 55 5.21 -0.69 -4.82
N ILE A 56 4.67 -1.76 -5.38
CA ILE A 56 4.68 -3.06 -4.71
C ILE A 56 6.05 -3.68 -4.93
N ILE A 57 6.69 -4.11 -3.85
CA ILE A 57 8.02 -4.68 -3.91
C ILE A 57 8.03 -5.94 -4.77
N ASP A 58 7.03 -6.82 -4.57
CA ASP A 58 6.90 -8.05 -5.35
C ASP A 58 5.45 -8.50 -5.28
N ASN A 59 4.86 -8.76 -6.45
CA ASN A 59 3.47 -9.20 -6.51
C ASN A 59 3.24 -10.50 -5.75
N ARG A 60 4.21 -11.40 -5.76
CA ARG A 60 4.11 -12.65 -5.02
C ARG A 60 4.17 -12.41 -3.53
N ILE A 61 5.03 -11.50 -3.11
CA ILE A 61 5.13 -11.13 -1.70
C ILE A 61 3.84 -10.48 -1.24
N ALA A 62 3.27 -9.60 -2.05
CA ALA A 62 2.01 -8.96 -1.73
C ALA A 62 0.89 -9.97 -1.55
N ALA A 63 0.80 -10.96 -2.44
CA ALA A 63 -0.20 -12.01 -2.36
C ALA A 63 0.03 -12.87 -1.12
N LEU A 64 1.28 -13.19 -0.83
CA LEU A 64 1.62 -13.97 0.36
C LEU A 64 1.27 -13.21 1.64
N CYS A 65 1.61 -11.94 1.70
CA CYS A 65 1.28 -11.11 2.85
C CYS A 65 -0.22 -11.03 3.07
N HIS A 66 -0.99 -10.93 1.99
CA HIS A 66 -2.43 -10.90 2.08
C HIS A 66 -2.96 -12.20 2.68
N ALA A 67 -2.47 -13.33 2.22
CA ALA A 67 -2.89 -14.63 2.74
C ALA A 67 -2.52 -14.79 4.20
N VAL A 68 -1.30 -14.39 4.58
CA VAL A 68 -0.84 -14.47 5.97
C VAL A 68 -1.66 -13.54 6.85
N CYS A 69 -1.92 -12.32 6.39
CA CYS A 69 -2.73 -11.38 7.15
C CYS A 69 -4.14 -11.90 7.37
N ALA A 70 -4.72 -12.58 6.37
CA ALA A 70 -6.03 -13.18 6.51
C ALA A 70 -6.03 -14.24 7.60
N GLN A 71 -4.98 -15.06 7.66
CA GLN A 71 -4.85 -16.07 8.70
C GLN A 71 -4.69 -15.46 10.09
N ILE A 72 -3.90 -14.42 10.17
CA ILE A 72 -3.68 -13.72 11.44
C ILE A 72 -4.99 -13.10 11.93
N LYS A 73 -5.77 -12.55 11.04
CA LYS A 73 -7.09 -12.02 11.39
C LYS A 73 -8.00 -13.09 11.92
N THR A 74 -7.90 -14.29 11.37
CA THR A 74 -8.66 -15.43 11.83
C THR A 74 -8.33 -15.75 13.28
N ASP A 75 -7.09 -15.51 13.67
CA ASP A 75 -6.65 -15.70 15.04
C ASP A 75 -7.11 -14.59 15.98
N GLY A 76 -7.92 -13.68 15.49
CA GLY A 76 -8.38 -12.57 16.29
C GLY A 76 -7.32 -11.50 16.50
N HIS A 77 -6.31 -11.51 15.71
CA HIS A 77 -5.18 -10.62 15.80
C HIS A 77 -5.30 -9.51 14.77
N LEU A 78 -4.80 -8.36 15.08
CA LEU A 78 -4.85 -7.21 14.20
C LEU A 78 -6.25 -6.61 14.19
#